data_05fc9eb6073f2e79616e029dabb68d74
#
_entry.id   05fc9eb6073f2e79616e029dabb68d74
#
_cell.length_a   1.000
_cell.length_b   1.000
_cell.length_c   1.000
_cell.angle_alpha   90.00
_cell.angle_beta   90.00
_cell.angle_gamma   90.00
#
_symmetry.space_group_name_H-M   'P 1'
#
loop_
_entity.id
_entity.type
_entity.pdbx_description
1 polymer ?
#
loop_
_entity_poly.entity_id
_entity_poly.type
_entity_poly.pdbx_seq_one_letter_code
_entity_poly.pdbx_strand_id
1 'polypeptide(L)'
;LSLQVVALLAPTQLDPALSVAASVVFVMLVQGLSGVAKDLAKMSSKSAVKLLAPTTGGGLFRWVALLTGSKNAVKGAGFLLGAGMLALLGFVPSALVMAAILFVILIGVIIGMPAGLPVGRKDAKFTEVLSKNRNINWLSAARLFLFGARDVWFVVGIPIYFYAVLSDGSVESKREAFFMIGSFMAVWTILYGAVQGWAPKILRATGRTEGDTLAQARHWNLALVVVPAVLAALVWITPAPSPALTVTIVLGLLVFGAIFAVNSALHSYLILSFTNAKRVTMDVGFYYMSNAAGRLVGTLLSGFTYQLGGLALCLGTAALM
;
A
#
# COMPACT_ATOMS: atom_id res chain seq x y z
N LEU A 1 -9.79 10.63 -11.78
CA LEU A 1 -8.68 11.21 -12.55
C LEU A 1 -8.72 12.74 -12.52
N SER A 2 -9.86 13.40 -12.82
CA SER A 2 -9.99 14.87 -12.80
C SER A 2 -9.56 15.46 -11.45
N LEU A 3 -10.03 14.88 -10.33
CA LEU A 3 -9.64 15.31 -8.99
C LEU A 3 -8.13 15.14 -8.74
N GLN A 4 -7.49 14.13 -9.32
CA GLN A 4 -6.05 13.93 -9.20
C GLN A 4 -5.25 14.98 -9.98
N VAL A 5 -5.72 15.36 -11.18
CA VAL A 5 -5.10 16.45 -11.97
C VAL A 5 -5.16 17.76 -11.17
N VAL A 6 -6.32 18.11 -10.63
CA VAL A 6 -6.48 19.32 -9.78
C VAL A 6 -5.56 19.25 -8.55
N ALA A 7 -5.49 18.10 -7.88
CA ALA A 7 -4.63 17.92 -6.71
C ALA A 7 -3.13 18.01 -7.02
N LEU A 8 -2.68 17.76 -8.25
CA LEU A 8 -1.30 17.96 -8.65
C LEU A 8 -1.00 19.42 -9.02
N LEU A 9 -1.98 20.13 -9.59
CA LEU A 9 -1.84 21.53 -9.97
C LEU A 9 -1.92 22.49 -8.79
N ALA A 10 -2.78 22.19 -7.79
CA ALA A 10 -3.00 23.09 -6.67
C ALA A 10 -1.72 23.47 -5.89
N PRO A 11 -0.79 22.54 -5.54
CA PRO A 11 0.45 22.91 -4.83
C PRO A 11 1.41 23.75 -5.66
N THR A 12 1.29 23.75 -7.00
CA THR A 12 2.14 24.60 -7.86
C THR A 12 1.75 26.08 -7.82
N GLN A 13 0.57 26.38 -7.28
CA GLN A 13 0.01 27.73 -7.14
C GLN A 13 0.11 28.24 -5.69
N LEU A 14 0.95 27.65 -4.86
CA LEU A 14 1.15 28.06 -3.47
C LEU A 14 1.72 29.49 -3.45
N ASP A 15 1.05 30.40 -2.72
CA ASP A 15 1.51 31.75 -2.51
C ASP A 15 2.76 31.72 -1.60
N PRO A 16 3.91 32.29 -2.04
CA PRO A 16 5.11 32.40 -1.21
C PRO A 16 4.91 33.20 0.08
N ALA A 17 3.86 34.02 0.16
CA ALA A 17 3.53 34.80 1.35
C ALA A 17 2.83 33.97 2.46
N LEU A 18 2.40 32.74 2.17
CA LEU A 18 1.79 31.87 3.17
C LEU A 18 2.81 31.42 4.22
N SER A 19 2.39 31.39 5.47
CA SER A 19 3.21 30.78 6.53
C SER A 19 3.48 29.29 6.25
N VAL A 20 4.62 28.79 6.71
CA VAL A 20 5.00 27.37 6.55
C VAL A 20 3.89 26.44 7.06
N ALA A 21 3.26 26.77 8.21
CA ALA A 21 2.17 25.98 8.76
C ALA A 21 0.93 25.94 7.83
N ALA A 22 0.55 27.08 7.26
CA ALA A 22 -0.57 27.16 6.32
C ALA A 22 -0.29 26.40 5.03
N SER A 23 0.95 26.49 4.51
CA SER A 23 1.39 25.74 3.34
C SER A 23 1.35 24.23 3.58
N VAL A 24 1.80 23.76 4.74
CA VAL A 24 1.73 22.33 5.13
C VAL A 24 0.28 21.86 5.20
N VAL A 25 -0.61 22.58 5.87
CA VAL A 25 -2.04 22.23 5.96
C VAL A 25 -2.67 22.17 4.57
N PHE A 26 -2.39 23.16 3.71
CA PHE A 26 -2.89 23.18 2.34
C PHE A 26 -2.46 21.94 1.55
N VAL A 27 -1.16 21.61 1.58
CA VAL A 27 -0.61 20.41 0.88
C VAL A 27 -1.23 19.12 1.45
N MET A 28 -1.43 19.03 2.77
CA MET A 28 -2.08 17.87 3.40
C MET A 28 -3.52 17.70 2.92
N LEU A 29 -4.30 18.76 2.84
CA LEU A 29 -5.69 18.73 2.34
C LEU A 29 -5.73 18.29 0.87
N VAL A 30 -4.89 18.86 0.03
CA VAL A 30 -4.78 18.52 -1.39
C VAL A 30 -4.36 17.06 -1.59
N GLN A 31 -3.38 16.56 -0.82
CA GLN A 31 -2.99 15.16 -0.84
C GLN A 31 -4.10 14.22 -0.32
N GLY A 32 -4.87 14.67 0.64
CA GLY A 32 -6.08 13.96 1.10
C GLY A 32 -7.08 13.76 -0.03
N LEU A 33 -7.38 14.80 -0.81
CA LEU A 33 -8.26 14.72 -1.98
C LEU A 33 -7.70 13.78 -3.07
N SER A 34 -6.40 13.85 -3.34
CA SER A 34 -5.73 12.90 -4.24
C SER A 34 -5.85 11.46 -3.75
N GLY A 35 -5.74 11.24 -2.43
CA GLY A 35 -5.95 9.94 -1.79
C GLY A 35 -7.35 9.38 -2.04
N VAL A 36 -8.39 10.20 -1.85
CA VAL A 36 -9.79 9.83 -2.14
C VAL A 36 -9.96 9.43 -3.60
N ALA A 37 -9.48 10.24 -4.54
CA ALA A 37 -9.57 9.95 -5.97
C ALA A 37 -8.87 8.62 -6.35
N LYS A 38 -7.69 8.37 -5.77
CA LYS A 38 -6.94 7.12 -5.96
C LYS A 38 -7.69 5.91 -5.42
N ASP A 39 -8.33 6.02 -4.26
CA ASP A 39 -9.04 4.90 -3.66
C ASP A 39 -10.38 4.62 -4.39
N LEU A 40 -11.07 5.61 -4.90
CA LEU A 40 -12.21 5.44 -5.81
C LEU A 40 -11.80 4.68 -7.08
N ALA A 41 -10.68 5.02 -7.71
CA ALA A 41 -10.16 4.30 -8.88
C ALA A 41 -9.83 2.84 -8.56
N LYS A 42 -9.27 2.54 -7.38
CA LYS A 42 -8.99 1.16 -6.93
C LYS A 42 -10.27 0.35 -6.73
N MET A 43 -11.27 0.93 -6.09
CA MET A 43 -12.56 0.27 -5.85
C MET A 43 -13.23 -0.07 -7.19
N SER A 44 -13.29 0.89 -8.08
CA SER A 44 -13.87 0.73 -9.41
C SER A 44 -13.19 -0.38 -10.21
N SER A 45 -11.84 -0.37 -10.26
CA SER A 45 -11.06 -1.41 -10.97
C SER A 45 -11.31 -2.82 -10.42
N LYS A 46 -11.35 -2.99 -9.09
CA LYS A 46 -11.60 -4.32 -8.49
C LYS A 46 -13.03 -4.79 -8.68
N SER A 47 -13.99 -3.88 -8.59
CA SER A 47 -15.39 -4.20 -8.89
C SER A 47 -15.56 -4.67 -10.32
N ALA A 48 -14.90 -4.01 -11.28
CA ALA A 48 -14.90 -4.42 -12.68
C ALA A 48 -14.28 -5.82 -12.86
N VAL A 49 -13.18 -6.14 -12.20
CA VAL A 49 -12.57 -7.49 -12.24
C VAL A 49 -13.55 -8.55 -11.75
N LYS A 50 -14.27 -8.31 -10.63
CA LYS A 50 -15.27 -9.28 -10.13
C LYS A 50 -16.38 -9.57 -11.15
N LEU A 51 -16.78 -8.56 -11.92
CA LEU A 51 -17.87 -8.67 -12.89
C LEU A 51 -17.44 -9.27 -14.24
N LEU A 52 -16.18 -9.09 -14.61
CA LEU A 52 -15.67 -9.43 -15.95
C LEU A 52 -14.74 -10.65 -15.97
N ALA A 53 -14.13 -11.01 -14.82
CA ALA A 53 -13.17 -12.12 -14.77
C ALA A 53 -13.87 -13.49 -14.90
N PRO A 54 -13.26 -14.44 -15.63
CA PRO A 54 -13.75 -15.81 -15.70
C PRO A 54 -13.86 -16.44 -14.28
N THR A 55 -14.97 -17.12 -14.02
CA THR A 55 -15.22 -17.78 -12.73
C THR A 55 -14.64 -19.20 -12.65
N THR A 56 -14.21 -19.76 -13.78
CA THR A 56 -13.69 -21.13 -13.89
C THR A 56 -12.18 -21.20 -13.75
N GLY A 57 -11.65 -22.29 -13.22
CA GLY A 57 -10.21 -22.59 -13.22
C GLY A 57 -9.31 -21.65 -12.38
N GLY A 58 -9.84 -21.03 -11.33
CA GLY A 58 -9.06 -20.07 -10.51
C GLY A 58 -8.81 -18.71 -11.20
N GLY A 59 -9.52 -18.42 -12.28
CA GLY A 59 -9.38 -17.21 -13.10
C GLY A 59 -9.50 -15.93 -12.28
N LEU A 60 -10.48 -15.85 -11.37
CA LEU A 60 -10.67 -14.69 -10.50
C LEU A 60 -9.43 -14.40 -9.65
N PHE A 61 -8.86 -15.42 -8.99
CA PHE A 61 -7.66 -15.23 -8.16
C PHE A 61 -6.46 -14.75 -8.99
N ARG A 62 -6.25 -15.35 -10.15
CA ARG A 62 -5.16 -14.98 -11.06
C ARG A 62 -5.28 -13.52 -11.51
N TRP A 63 -6.47 -13.08 -11.95
CA TRP A 63 -6.70 -11.71 -12.38
C TRP A 63 -6.55 -10.69 -11.25
N VAL A 64 -7.05 -11.01 -10.05
CA VAL A 64 -6.92 -10.14 -8.88
C VAL A 64 -5.47 -10.02 -8.43
N ALA A 65 -4.74 -11.13 -8.41
CA ALA A 65 -3.32 -11.14 -8.05
C ALA A 65 -2.47 -10.36 -9.07
N LEU A 66 -2.71 -10.57 -10.36
CA LEU A 66 -2.02 -9.85 -11.43
C LEU A 66 -2.29 -8.34 -11.36
N LEU A 67 -3.56 -7.93 -11.25
CA LEU A 67 -3.95 -6.53 -11.13
C LEU A 67 -3.32 -5.87 -9.89
N THR A 68 -3.30 -6.57 -8.78
CA THR A 68 -2.78 -6.01 -7.53
C THR A 68 -1.25 -5.99 -7.52
N GLY A 69 -0.62 -7.03 -8.06
CA GLY A 69 0.83 -7.14 -8.17
C GLY A 69 1.41 -6.11 -9.14
N SER A 70 0.88 -6.01 -10.35
CA SER A 70 1.30 -5.02 -11.35
C SER A 70 1.17 -3.59 -10.85
N LYS A 71 0.07 -3.28 -10.16
CA LYS A 71 -0.12 -1.96 -9.53
C LYS A 71 0.96 -1.64 -8.49
N ASN A 72 1.37 -2.60 -7.68
CA ASN A 72 2.42 -2.38 -6.68
C ASN A 72 3.79 -2.27 -7.32
N ALA A 73 4.08 -3.05 -8.37
CA ALA A 73 5.31 -2.91 -9.15
C ALA A 73 5.41 -1.53 -9.83
N VAL A 74 4.32 -1.07 -10.48
CA VAL A 74 4.25 0.28 -11.07
C VAL A 74 4.40 1.38 -10.00
N LYS A 75 3.82 1.16 -8.79
CA LYS A 75 4.01 2.11 -7.68
C LYS A 75 5.49 2.22 -7.26
N GLY A 76 6.20 1.09 -7.20
CA GLY A 76 7.64 1.08 -6.90
C GLY A 76 8.45 1.83 -7.97
N ALA A 77 8.20 1.56 -9.25
CA ALA A 77 8.79 2.32 -10.35
C ALA A 77 8.46 3.83 -10.26
N GLY A 78 7.24 4.17 -9.84
CA GLY A 78 6.79 5.54 -9.62
C GLY A 78 7.60 6.29 -8.55
N PHE A 79 8.11 5.60 -7.52
CA PHE A 79 9.01 6.23 -6.55
C PHE A 79 10.34 6.66 -7.17
N LEU A 80 10.95 5.80 -8.01
CA LEU A 80 12.20 6.13 -8.70
C LEU A 80 12.00 7.23 -9.74
N LEU A 81 10.94 7.13 -10.54
CA LEU A 81 10.60 8.16 -11.54
C LEU A 81 10.30 9.51 -10.88
N GLY A 82 9.52 9.50 -9.79
CA GLY A 82 9.20 10.72 -9.04
C GLY A 82 10.42 11.36 -8.41
N ALA A 83 11.31 10.58 -7.82
CA ALA A 83 12.56 11.06 -7.27
C ALA A 83 13.49 11.63 -8.37
N GLY A 84 13.62 10.93 -9.51
CA GLY A 84 14.38 11.39 -10.66
C GLY A 84 13.84 12.69 -11.25
N MET A 85 12.53 12.78 -11.46
CA MET A 85 11.89 14.01 -11.94
C MET A 85 12.11 15.18 -10.98
N LEU A 86 11.95 14.95 -9.67
CA LEU A 86 12.16 15.98 -8.67
C LEU A 86 13.61 16.46 -8.65
N ALA A 87 14.57 15.55 -8.78
CA ALA A 87 16.00 15.87 -8.79
C ALA A 87 16.44 16.63 -10.05
N LEU A 88 15.87 16.30 -11.22
CA LEU A 88 16.27 16.86 -12.51
C LEU A 88 15.49 18.12 -12.89
N LEU A 89 14.19 18.14 -12.60
CA LEU A 89 13.28 19.21 -13.06
C LEU A 89 12.85 20.14 -11.93
N GLY A 90 12.99 19.72 -10.67
CA GLY A 90 12.41 20.43 -9.54
C GLY A 90 10.89 20.16 -9.36
N PHE A 91 10.30 20.77 -8.34
CA PHE A 91 8.91 20.44 -7.92
C PHE A 91 7.84 20.85 -8.95
N VAL A 92 7.85 22.13 -9.36
CA VAL A 92 6.76 22.68 -10.21
C VAL A 92 6.71 22.00 -11.59
N PRO A 93 7.83 21.91 -12.36
CA PRO A 93 7.80 21.21 -13.64
C PRO A 93 7.45 19.73 -13.52
N SER A 94 7.92 19.04 -12.47
CA SER A 94 7.56 17.64 -12.22
C SER A 94 6.05 17.47 -12.01
N ALA A 95 5.43 18.33 -11.21
CA ALA A 95 3.98 18.30 -10.96
C ALA A 95 3.19 18.59 -12.25
N LEU A 96 3.63 19.56 -13.07
CA LEU A 96 3.01 19.87 -14.36
C LEU A 96 3.09 18.70 -15.35
N VAL A 97 4.25 18.06 -15.47
CA VAL A 97 4.42 16.87 -16.35
C VAL A 97 3.50 15.73 -15.89
N MET A 98 3.46 15.45 -14.58
CA MET A 98 2.56 14.42 -14.04
C MET A 98 1.08 14.75 -14.28
N ALA A 99 0.69 16.02 -14.10
CA ALA A 99 -0.68 16.49 -14.36
C ALA A 99 -1.04 16.35 -15.84
N ALA A 100 -0.12 16.71 -16.76
CA ALA A 100 -0.31 16.56 -18.19
C ALA A 100 -0.50 15.08 -18.60
N ILE A 101 0.34 14.18 -18.09
CA ILE A 101 0.20 12.74 -18.33
C ILE A 101 -1.16 12.22 -17.84
N LEU A 102 -1.58 12.58 -16.63
CA LEU A 102 -2.89 12.19 -16.11
C LEU A 102 -4.06 12.78 -16.91
N PHE A 103 -3.91 13.99 -17.43
CA PHE A 103 -4.91 14.62 -18.28
C PHE A 103 -5.06 13.89 -19.62
N VAL A 104 -3.94 13.49 -20.26
CA VAL A 104 -3.97 12.66 -21.46
C VAL A 104 -4.65 11.31 -21.20
N ILE A 105 -4.34 10.65 -20.07
CA ILE A 105 -5.00 9.41 -19.66
C ILE A 105 -6.49 9.65 -19.43
N LEU A 106 -6.89 10.75 -18.82
CA LEU A 106 -8.30 11.12 -18.62
C LEU A 106 -9.05 11.22 -19.95
N ILE A 107 -8.47 11.92 -20.93
CA ILE A 107 -9.04 12.01 -22.27
C ILE A 107 -9.16 10.62 -22.91
N GLY A 108 -8.11 9.81 -22.84
CA GLY A 108 -8.13 8.43 -23.35
C GLY A 108 -9.22 7.56 -22.72
N VAL A 109 -9.44 7.70 -21.40
CA VAL A 109 -10.54 7.00 -20.71
C VAL A 109 -11.91 7.50 -21.16
N ILE A 110 -12.11 8.82 -21.31
CA ILE A 110 -13.39 9.38 -21.71
C ILE A 110 -13.75 8.91 -23.14
N ILE A 111 -12.77 8.85 -24.05
CA ILE A 111 -13.00 8.45 -25.46
C ILE A 111 -13.10 6.93 -25.59
N GLY A 112 -12.27 6.17 -24.89
CA GLY A 112 -12.13 4.72 -25.06
C GLY A 112 -13.02 3.86 -24.15
N MET A 113 -13.75 4.45 -23.21
CA MET A 113 -14.55 3.68 -22.25
C MET A 113 -15.86 3.24 -22.88
N PRO A 114 -16.15 1.92 -23.00
CA PRO A 114 -17.37 1.44 -23.60
C PRO A 114 -18.60 1.89 -22.80
N ALA A 115 -19.65 2.30 -23.52
CA ALA A 115 -20.96 2.59 -22.93
C ALA A 115 -21.56 1.30 -22.37
N GLY A 116 -22.17 1.35 -21.18
CA GLY A 116 -22.89 0.20 -20.60
C GLY A 116 -22.13 -0.56 -19.52
N LEU A 117 -21.05 -0.01 -18.96
CA LEU A 117 -20.49 -0.56 -17.73
C LEU A 117 -21.53 -0.55 -16.60
N PRO A 118 -21.57 -1.62 -15.75
CA PRO A 118 -22.53 -1.70 -14.65
C PRO A 118 -22.44 -0.47 -13.76
N VAL A 119 -23.51 0.30 -13.69
CA VAL A 119 -23.63 1.46 -12.81
C VAL A 119 -23.87 0.95 -11.40
N GLY A 120 -23.05 1.41 -10.44
CA GLY A 120 -23.27 1.11 -9.04
C GLY A 120 -24.65 1.60 -8.57
N ARG A 121 -25.20 0.97 -7.54
CA ARG A 121 -26.50 1.31 -6.97
C ARG A 121 -26.50 2.77 -6.49
N LYS A 122 -27.39 3.60 -7.04
CA LYS A 122 -27.46 5.04 -6.72
C LYS A 122 -28.06 5.35 -5.34
N ASP A 123 -28.87 4.44 -4.79
CA ASP A 123 -29.64 4.62 -3.56
C ASP A 123 -28.98 4.00 -2.32
N ALA A 124 -27.67 3.71 -2.37
CA ALA A 124 -26.94 3.12 -1.26
C ALA A 124 -26.83 4.13 -0.09
N LYS A 125 -27.44 3.81 1.05
CA LYS A 125 -27.32 4.61 2.27
C LYS A 125 -25.95 4.41 2.92
N PHE A 126 -25.41 5.44 3.57
CA PHE A 126 -24.12 5.34 4.27
C PHE A 126 -24.11 4.23 5.33
N THR A 127 -25.25 3.97 5.96
CA THR A 127 -25.43 2.86 6.93
C THR A 127 -25.29 1.48 6.30
N GLU A 128 -25.41 1.33 4.98
CA GLU A 128 -25.21 0.07 4.25
C GLU A 128 -23.73 -0.22 3.93
N VAL A 129 -22.82 0.70 4.26
CA VAL A 129 -21.36 0.50 4.05
C VAL A 129 -20.86 -0.69 4.87
N LEU A 130 -21.37 -0.87 6.08
CA LEU A 130 -21.06 -2.04 6.90
C LEU A 130 -21.65 -3.31 6.27
N SER A 131 -20.84 -4.33 6.09
CA SER A 131 -21.30 -5.58 5.51
C SER A 131 -22.14 -6.37 6.51
N LYS A 132 -23.25 -6.97 6.02
CA LYS A 132 -24.03 -7.95 6.79
C LYS A 132 -23.37 -9.34 6.80
N ASN A 133 -22.37 -9.56 5.93
CA ASN A 133 -21.66 -10.82 5.85
C ASN A 133 -20.54 -10.87 6.90
N ARG A 134 -20.66 -11.79 7.86
CA ARG A 134 -19.68 -11.96 8.95
C ARG A 134 -18.26 -12.23 8.44
N ASN A 135 -18.10 -12.99 7.36
CA ASN A 135 -16.80 -13.31 6.79
C ASN A 135 -16.11 -12.05 6.24
N ILE A 136 -16.88 -11.15 5.61
CA ILE A 136 -16.35 -9.86 5.12
C ILE A 136 -15.92 -8.97 6.28
N ASN A 137 -16.69 -8.94 7.38
CA ASN A 137 -16.35 -8.16 8.56
C ASN A 137 -15.04 -8.65 9.21
N TRP A 138 -14.89 -9.96 9.39
CA TRP A 138 -13.64 -10.55 9.92
C TRP A 138 -12.45 -10.34 8.99
N LEU A 139 -12.65 -10.51 7.69
CA LEU A 139 -11.61 -10.27 6.70
C LEU A 139 -11.18 -8.80 6.67
N SER A 140 -12.13 -7.87 6.83
CA SER A 140 -11.86 -6.43 6.90
C SER A 140 -11.11 -6.06 8.18
N ALA A 141 -11.46 -6.65 9.32
CA ALA A 141 -10.71 -6.49 10.56
C ALA A 141 -9.28 -7.04 10.42
N ALA A 142 -9.11 -8.25 9.91
CA ALA A 142 -7.79 -8.82 9.63
C ALA A 142 -6.97 -7.95 8.66
N ARG A 143 -7.63 -7.31 7.69
CA ARG A 143 -6.98 -6.38 6.75
C ARG A 143 -6.46 -5.12 7.44
N LEU A 144 -7.20 -4.60 8.42
CA LEU A 144 -6.76 -3.46 9.23
C LEU A 144 -5.44 -3.78 9.93
N PHE A 145 -5.37 -4.89 10.66
CA PHE A 145 -4.17 -5.31 11.37
C PHE A 145 -3.02 -5.64 10.43
N LEU A 146 -3.27 -6.39 9.34
CA LEU A 146 -2.26 -6.75 8.34
C LEU A 146 -1.54 -5.53 7.76
N PHE A 147 -2.28 -4.48 7.42
CA PHE A 147 -1.68 -3.27 6.85
C PHE A 147 -1.12 -2.33 7.91
N GLY A 148 -1.72 -2.31 9.10
CA GLY A 148 -1.18 -1.64 10.26
C GLY A 148 0.20 -2.19 10.61
N ALA A 149 0.32 -3.50 10.78
CA ALA A 149 1.58 -4.19 11.08
C ALA A 149 2.72 -3.84 10.12
N ARG A 150 2.42 -3.73 8.81
CA ARG A 150 3.42 -3.28 7.84
C ARG A 150 3.78 -1.81 8.06
N ASP A 151 2.81 -0.93 8.21
CA ASP A 151 3.06 0.52 8.21
C ASP A 151 3.71 0.99 9.52
N VAL A 152 3.63 0.23 10.62
CA VAL A 152 4.33 0.52 11.88
C VAL A 152 5.86 0.61 11.71
N TRP A 153 6.47 -0.21 10.88
CA TRP A 153 7.92 -0.14 10.66
C TRP A 153 8.28 0.53 9.33
N PHE A 154 7.40 0.44 8.30
CA PHE A 154 7.72 0.82 6.94
C PHE A 154 7.72 2.34 6.71
N VAL A 155 6.79 3.08 7.34
CA VAL A 155 6.55 4.50 6.98
C VAL A 155 7.51 5.44 7.70
N VAL A 156 7.80 5.20 8.96
CA VAL A 156 8.62 6.06 9.82
C VAL A 156 9.84 5.30 10.36
N GLY A 157 9.62 4.11 10.91
CA GLY A 157 10.66 3.36 11.62
C GLY A 157 11.90 3.07 10.77
N ILE A 158 11.73 2.45 9.61
CA ILE A 158 12.85 2.12 8.72
C ILE A 158 13.51 3.35 8.10
N PRO A 159 12.77 4.34 7.55
CA PRO A 159 13.41 5.55 7.05
C PRO A 159 14.28 6.27 8.08
N ILE A 160 13.79 6.44 9.31
CA ILE A 160 14.57 7.11 10.36
C ILE A 160 15.77 6.27 10.78
N TYR A 161 15.60 4.96 10.98
CA TYR A 161 16.69 4.07 11.34
C TYR A 161 17.81 4.09 10.29
N PHE A 162 17.48 3.90 9.02
CA PHE A 162 18.49 3.93 7.96
C PHE A 162 19.12 5.30 7.78
N TYR A 163 18.35 6.38 7.92
CA TYR A 163 18.90 7.72 7.89
C TYR A 163 19.94 7.93 9.00
N ALA A 164 19.66 7.47 10.21
CA ALA A 164 20.59 7.56 11.33
C ALA A 164 21.86 6.69 11.15
N VAL A 165 21.74 5.55 10.47
CA VAL A 165 22.87 4.63 10.23
C VAL A 165 23.71 5.03 9.03
N LEU A 166 23.09 5.60 7.98
CA LEU A 166 23.76 5.92 6.71
C LEU A 166 24.28 7.36 6.62
N SER A 167 23.82 8.25 7.53
CA SER A 167 24.23 9.66 7.51
C SER A 167 25.18 9.97 8.67
N ASP A 168 26.32 10.59 8.36
CA ASP A 168 27.27 11.13 9.33
C ASP A 168 26.96 12.60 9.75
N GLY A 169 25.85 13.14 9.22
CA GLY A 169 25.42 14.52 9.49
C GLY A 169 25.85 15.54 8.44
N SER A 170 26.77 15.20 7.53
CA SER A 170 27.15 16.07 6.40
C SER A 170 26.00 16.21 5.39
N VAL A 171 26.01 17.28 4.59
CA VAL A 171 24.98 17.50 3.57
C VAL A 171 25.01 16.41 2.51
N GLU A 172 26.18 15.93 2.14
CA GLU A 172 26.38 14.91 1.13
C GLU A 172 25.90 13.55 1.60
N SER A 173 26.28 13.10 2.80
CA SER A 173 25.84 11.83 3.37
C SER A 173 24.31 11.79 3.61
N LYS A 174 23.71 12.91 4.01
CA LYS A 174 22.24 13.03 4.12
C LYS A 174 21.54 12.80 2.78
N ARG A 175 22.09 13.37 1.70
CA ARG A 175 21.55 13.20 0.35
C ARG A 175 21.67 11.74 -0.12
N GLU A 176 22.82 11.13 0.10
CA GLU A 176 23.05 9.71 -0.23
C GLU A 176 22.13 8.79 0.58
N ALA A 177 22.02 9.00 1.89
CA ALA A 177 21.14 8.25 2.75
C ALA A 177 19.68 8.31 2.28
N PHE A 178 19.21 9.51 1.93
CA PHE A 178 17.86 9.71 1.40
C PHE A 178 17.63 8.93 0.09
N PHE A 179 18.60 8.97 -0.82
CA PHE A 179 18.53 8.24 -2.08
C PHE A 179 18.56 6.72 -1.87
N MET A 180 19.40 6.21 -0.97
CA MET A 180 19.48 4.79 -0.64
C MET A 180 18.17 4.28 0.00
N ILE A 181 17.61 5.05 0.93
CA ILE A 181 16.31 4.74 1.56
C ILE A 181 15.20 4.68 0.50
N GLY A 182 15.13 5.70 -0.36
CA GLY A 182 14.14 5.75 -1.44
C GLY A 182 14.27 4.57 -2.40
N SER A 183 15.50 4.20 -2.76
CA SER A 183 15.80 3.05 -3.61
C SER A 183 15.38 1.74 -2.96
N PHE A 184 15.69 1.54 -1.67
CA PHE A 184 15.24 0.37 -0.91
C PHE A 184 13.70 0.26 -0.91
N MET A 185 13.01 1.36 -0.62
CA MET A 185 11.54 1.41 -0.60
C MET A 185 10.95 1.08 -1.97
N ALA A 186 11.55 1.58 -3.04
CA ALA A 186 11.14 1.30 -4.41
C ALA A 186 11.34 -0.18 -4.77
N VAL A 187 12.54 -0.71 -4.56
CA VAL A 187 12.87 -2.12 -4.82
C VAL A 187 11.98 -3.04 -4.01
N TRP A 188 11.80 -2.76 -2.71
CA TRP A 188 10.91 -3.54 -1.85
C TRP A 188 9.47 -3.56 -2.39
N THR A 189 8.96 -2.41 -2.84
CA THR A 189 7.59 -2.32 -3.38
C THR A 189 7.45 -3.04 -4.72
N ILE A 190 8.47 -3.02 -5.59
CA ILE A 190 8.48 -3.75 -6.85
C ILE A 190 8.50 -5.26 -6.60
N LEU A 191 9.41 -5.74 -5.75
CA LEU A 191 9.51 -7.16 -5.40
C LEU A 191 8.23 -7.67 -4.74
N TYR A 192 7.68 -6.88 -3.82
CA TYR A 192 6.37 -7.14 -3.23
C TYR A 192 5.29 -7.30 -4.31
N GLY A 193 5.24 -6.41 -5.30
CA GLY A 193 4.29 -6.49 -6.41
C GLY A 193 4.49 -7.75 -7.27
N ALA A 194 5.73 -8.10 -7.57
CA ALA A 194 6.08 -9.29 -8.34
C ALA A 194 5.64 -10.58 -7.62
N VAL A 195 6.02 -10.73 -6.34
CA VAL A 195 5.60 -11.88 -5.52
C VAL A 195 4.09 -11.97 -5.42
N GLN A 196 3.40 -10.82 -5.27
CA GLN A 196 1.95 -10.79 -5.21
C GLN A 196 1.29 -11.26 -6.52
N GLY A 197 1.87 -10.92 -7.68
CA GLY A 197 1.42 -11.42 -8.99
C GLY A 197 1.61 -12.93 -9.14
N TRP A 198 2.66 -13.49 -8.52
CA TRP A 198 2.94 -14.93 -8.53
C TRP A 198 2.23 -15.72 -7.42
N ALA A 199 1.57 -15.08 -6.49
CA ALA A 199 0.91 -15.73 -5.35
C ALA A 199 -0.02 -16.90 -5.75
N PRO A 200 -0.83 -16.86 -6.84
CA PRO A 200 -1.64 -18.01 -7.25
C PRO A 200 -0.82 -19.26 -7.56
N LYS A 201 0.37 -19.09 -8.15
CA LYS A 201 1.29 -20.20 -8.43
C LYS A 201 1.95 -20.74 -7.17
N ILE A 202 2.42 -19.83 -6.29
CA ILE A 202 3.03 -20.17 -5.00
C ILE A 202 2.06 -20.99 -4.15
N LEU A 203 0.80 -20.60 -4.15
CA LEU A 203 -0.26 -21.22 -3.35
C LEU A 203 -0.89 -22.45 -4.02
N ARG A 204 -0.53 -22.78 -5.26
CA ARG A 204 -1.18 -23.84 -6.04
C ARG A 204 -2.72 -23.69 -6.03
N ALA A 205 -3.20 -22.47 -6.32
CA ALA A 205 -4.58 -22.05 -6.09
C ALA A 205 -5.63 -22.72 -6.99
N THR A 206 -5.20 -23.43 -8.05
CA THR A 206 -6.11 -24.11 -8.97
C THR A 206 -6.78 -25.30 -8.28
N GLY A 207 -8.11 -25.34 -8.33
CA GLY A 207 -8.93 -26.45 -7.77
C GLY A 207 -9.12 -26.43 -6.25
N ARG A 208 -8.70 -25.37 -5.54
CA ARG A 208 -8.89 -25.24 -4.09
C ARG A 208 -10.24 -24.65 -3.72
N THR A 209 -10.75 -25.09 -2.57
CA THR A 209 -11.96 -24.53 -1.96
C THR A 209 -11.67 -23.21 -1.23
N GLU A 210 -12.73 -22.45 -0.89
CA GLU A 210 -12.60 -21.25 -0.04
C GLU A 210 -12.02 -21.60 1.34
N GLY A 211 -12.41 -22.76 1.90
CA GLY A 211 -11.90 -23.25 3.19
C GLY A 211 -10.38 -23.49 3.18
N ASP A 212 -9.88 -24.12 2.12
CA ASP A 212 -8.42 -24.33 1.94
C ASP A 212 -7.67 -23.01 1.84
N THR A 213 -8.25 -22.04 1.13
CA THR A 213 -7.66 -20.70 0.98
C THR A 213 -7.63 -19.96 2.30
N LEU A 214 -8.68 -20.11 3.13
CA LEU A 214 -8.74 -19.51 4.47
C LEU A 214 -7.70 -20.14 5.42
N ALA A 215 -7.56 -21.47 5.39
CA ALA A 215 -6.55 -22.17 6.18
C ALA A 215 -5.12 -21.72 5.79
N GLN A 216 -4.85 -21.56 4.50
CA GLN A 216 -3.58 -21.01 4.03
C GLN A 216 -3.35 -19.58 4.54
N ALA A 217 -4.37 -18.71 4.49
CA ALA A 217 -4.24 -17.34 4.98
C ALA A 217 -3.81 -17.30 6.45
N ARG A 218 -4.32 -18.23 7.29
CA ARG A 218 -3.91 -18.34 8.70
C ARG A 218 -2.42 -18.72 8.84
N HIS A 219 -1.94 -19.70 8.07
CA HIS A 219 -0.51 -20.08 8.13
C HIS A 219 0.42 -18.95 7.67
N TRP A 220 0.06 -18.25 6.61
CA TRP A 220 0.82 -17.10 6.13
C TRP A 220 0.78 -15.91 7.11
N ASN A 221 -0.31 -15.73 7.85
CA ASN A 221 -0.39 -14.73 8.93
C ASN A 221 0.55 -15.07 10.09
N LEU A 222 0.61 -16.35 10.52
CA LEU A 222 1.56 -16.76 11.56
C LEU A 222 3.01 -16.52 11.14
N ALA A 223 3.34 -16.82 9.88
CA ALA A 223 4.68 -16.52 9.36
C ALA A 223 5.01 -15.01 9.39
N LEU A 224 4.00 -14.14 9.19
CA LEU A 224 4.17 -12.68 9.30
C LEU A 224 4.50 -12.22 10.72
N VAL A 225 4.06 -12.91 11.74
CA VAL A 225 4.37 -12.59 13.15
C VAL A 225 5.83 -12.91 13.46
N VAL A 226 6.33 -14.05 12.96
CA VAL A 226 7.66 -14.55 13.30
C VAL A 226 8.78 -13.61 12.81
N VAL A 227 8.69 -13.13 11.58
CA VAL A 227 9.77 -12.31 10.99
C VAL A 227 10.01 -11.01 11.77
N PRO A 228 9.02 -10.15 12.01
CA PRO A 228 9.24 -8.92 12.76
C PRO A 228 9.57 -9.19 14.23
N ALA A 229 9.06 -10.27 14.84
CA ALA A 229 9.42 -10.67 16.20
C ALA A 229 10.93 -11.01 16.33
N VAL A 230 11.46 -11.81 15.39
CA VAL A 230 12.88 -12.15 15.33
C VAL A 230 13.73 -10.90 15.10
N LEU A 231 13.34 -10.06 14.14
CA LEU A 231 14.06 -8.81 13.86
C LEU A 231 14.02 -7.86 15.07
N ALA A 232 12.88 -7.74 15.76
CA ALA A 232 12.76 -6.95 16.97
C ALA A 232 13.73 -7.42 18.07
N ALA A 233 13.78 -8.73 18.31
CA ALA A 233 14.71 -9.32 19.26
C ALA A 233 16.17 -9.05 18.88
N LEU A 234 16.54 -9.23 17.62
CA LEU A 234 17.90 -8.96 17.14
C LEU A 234 18.30 -7.49 17.31
N VAL A 235 17.41 -6.56 16.95
CA VAL A 235 17.67 -5.12 17.14
C VAL A 235 17.76 -4.77 18.64
N TRP A 236 16.93 -5.40 19.49
CA TRP A 236 16.92 -5.15 20.92
C TRP A 236 18.21 -5.59 21.61
N ILE A 237 18.75 -6.76 21.25
CA ILE A 237 19.96 -7.31 21.89
C ILE A 237 21.27 -6.77 21.30
N THR A 238 21.21 -6.05 20.17
CA THR A 238 22.38 -5.49 19.51
C THR A 238 22.59 -4.05 19.98
N PRO A 239 23.65 -3.74 20.75
CA PRO A 239 23.78 -2.46 21.43
C PRO A 239 24.04 -1.27 20.51
N ALA A 240 24.56 -1.52 19.30
CA ALA A 240 24.82 -0.46 18.31
C ALA A 240 24.52 -0.94 16.90
N PRO A 241 24.10 -0.04 16.00
CA PRO A 241 23.96 -0.33 14.58
C PRO A 241 25.30 -0.83 14.00
N SER A 242 25.22 -1.90 13.20
CA SER A 242 26.36 -2.47 12.50
C SER A 242 25.98 -2.82 11.06
N PRO A 243 26.94 -2.91 10.13
CA PRO A 243 26.66 -3.35 8.76
C PRO A 243 25.98 -4.72 8.71
N ALA A 244 26.39 -5.66 9.57
CA ALA A 244 25.79 -6.98 9.66
C ALA A 244 24.31 -6.92 10.10
N LEU A 245 24.01 -6.12 11.13
CA LEU A 245 22.62 -5.90 11.57
C LEU A 245 21.79 -5.25 10.48
N THR A 246 22.31 -4.24 9.78
CA THR A 246 21.63 -3.54 8.69
C THR A 246 21.29 -4.52 7.56
N VAL A 247 22.24 -5.35 7.13
CA VAL A 247 21.99 -6.40 6.12
C VAL A 247 20.94 -7.39 6.60
N THR A 248 21.01 -7.83 7.85
CA THR A 248 20.02 -8.77 8.43
C THR A 248 18.62 -8.15 8.44
N ILE A 249 18.48 -6.87 8.80
CA ILE A 249 17.20 -6.15 8.75
C ILE A 249 16.69 -6.08 7.30
N VAL A 250 17.52 -5.69 6.34
CA VAL A 250 17.13 -5.62 4.93
C VAL A 250 16.64 -6.96 4.41
N LEU A 251 17.39 -8.03 4.64
CA LEU A 251 17.00 -9.38 4.22
C LEU A 251 15.72 -9.86 4.91
N GLY A 252 15.60 -9.65 6.21
CA GLY A 252 14.39 -9.99 6.96
C GLY A 252 13.16 -9.22 6.48
N LEU A 253 13.31 -7.94 6.14
CA LEU A 253 12.21 -7.13 5.59
C LEU A 253 11.85 -7.53 4.16
N LEU A 254 12.78 -8.04 3.37
CA LEU A 254 12.49 -8.64 2.05
C LEU A 254 11.68 -9.94 2.23
N VAL A 255 12.07 -10.80 3.18
CA VAL A 255 11.31 -12.02 3.52
C VAL A 255 9.91 -11.66 4.02
N PHE A 256 9.80 -10.68 4.95
CA PHE A 256 8.49 -10.16 5.36
C PHE A 256 7.67 -9.69 4.17
N GLY A 257 8.28 -8.93 3.26
CA GLY A 257 7.62 -8.44 2.05
C GLY A 257 7.04 -9.55 1.17
N ALA A 258 7.78 -10.65 1.00
CA ALA A 258 7.32 -11.81 0.24
C ALA A 258 6.12 -12.51 0.92
N ILE A 259 6.21 -12.77 2.23
CA ILE A 259 5.13 -13.38 3.01
C ILE A 259 3.89 -12.47 3.01
N PHE A 260 4.10 -11.17 3.23
CA PHE A 260 3.03 -10.17 3.20
C PHE A 260 2.36 -10.06 1.82
N ALA A 261 3.13 -10.19 0.73
CA ALA A 261 2.61 -10.17 -0.63
C ALA A 261 1.63 -11.32 -0.87
N VAL A 262 2.02 -12.54 -0.49
CA VAL A 262 1.18 -13.74 -0.62
C VAL A 262 -0.08 -13.59 0.21
N ASN A 263 0.03 -13.19 1.47
CA ASN A 263 -1.13 -13.01 2.36
C ASN A 263 -2.07 -11.89 1.85
N SER A 264 -1.52 -10.78 1.38
CA SER A 264 -2.30 -9.70 0.78
C SER A 264 -3.03 -10.13 -0.50
N ALA A 265 -2.45 -11.06 -1.29
CA ALA A 265 -3.12 -11.65 -2.44
C ALA A 265 -4.29 -12.54 -2.03
N LEU A 266 -4.10 -13.40 -1.00
CA LEU A 266 -5.16 -14.22 -0.41
C LEU A 266 -6.33 -13.36 0.07
N HIS A 267 -6.06 -12.32 0.85
CA HIS A 267 -7.09 -11.39 1.31
C HIS A 267 -7.82 -10.69 0.16
N SER A 268 -7.08 -10.34 -0.90
CA SER A 268 -7.68 -9.71 -2.08
C SER A 268 -8.54 -10.64 -2.91
N TYR A 269 -8.27 -11.95 -2.88
CA TYR A 269 -9.13 -12.96 -3.46
C TYR A 269 -10.36 -13.20 -2.58
N LEU A 270 -10.17 -13.42 -1.26
CA LEU A 270 -11.24 -13.76 -0.33
C LEU A 270 -12.34 -12.69 -0.27
N ILE A 271 -11.99 -11.39 -0.32
CA ILE A 271 -13.05 -10.34 -0.34
C ILE A 271 -13.94 -10.45 -1.57
N LEU A 272 -13.40 -10.84 -2.72
CA LEU A 272 -14.18 -11.01 -3.93
C LEU A 272 -14.92 -12.37 -3.96
N SER A 273 -14.39 -13.40 -3.28
CA SER A 273 -15.05 -14.68 -3.11
C SER A 273 -16.29 -14.56 -2.20
N PHE A 274 -16.16 -13.88 -1.07
CA PHE A 274 -17.24 -13.73 -0.08
C PHE A 274 -18.36 -12.77 -0.49
N THR A 275 -18.11 -11.85 -1.41
CA THR A 275 -19.12 -10.89 -1.86
C THR A 275 -19.92 -11.41 -3.05
N ASN A 276 -21.11 -10.87 -3.26
CA ASN A 276 -21.94 -11.14 -4.42
C ASN A 276 -21.95 -9.94 -5.40
N ALA A 277 -22.39 -10.17 -6.64
CA ALA A 277 -22.38 -9.14 -7.68
C ALA A 277 -23.21 -7.88 -7.32
N LYS A 278 -24.29 -8.04 -6.52
CA LYS A 278 -25.15 -6.90 -6.12
C LYS A 278 -24.52 -5.98 -5.09
N ARG A 279 -23.57 -6.48 -4.27
CA ARG A 279 -22.95 -5.73 -3.18
C ARG A 279 -21.44 -5.53 -3.34
N VAL A 280 -20.83 -6.03 -4.41
CA VAL A 280 -19.38 -6.05 -4.57
C VAL A 280 -18.71 -4.68 -4.32
N THR A 281 -19.29 -3.61 -4.84
CA THR A 281 -18.73 -2.25 -4.66
C THR A 281 -18.75 -1.82 -3.19
N MET A 282 -19.84 -2.10 -2.46
CA MET A 282 -19.96 -1.76 -1.04
C MET A 282 -19.03 -2.57 -0.17
N ASP A 283 -19.01 -3.88 -0.36
CA ASP A 283 -18.17 -4.80 0.43
C ASP A 283 -16.68 -4.55 0.18
N VAL A 284 -16.29 -4.32 -1.08
CA VAL A 284 -14.91 -3.92 -1.45
C VAL A 284 -14.58 -2.54 -0.88
N GLY A 285 -15.55 -1.62 -0.87
CA GLY A 285 -15.41 -0.29 -0.26
C GLY A 285 -15.13 -0.38 1.23
N PHE A 286 -15.92 -1.15 1.97
CA PHE A 286 -15.74 -1.39 3.41
C PHE A 286 -14.37 -2.01 3.72
N TYR A 287 -13.97 -3.02 2.95
CA TYR A 287 -12.66 -3.66 3.05
C TYR A 287 -11.50 -2.67 2.81
N TYR A 288 -11.63 -1.74 1.85
CA TYR A 288 -10.61 -0.72 1.63
C TYR A 288 -10.62 0.38 2.68
N MET A 289 -11.76 0.71 3.25
CA MET A 289 -11.86 1.62 4.39
C MET A 289 -11.10 1.04 5.59
N SER A 290 -11.26 -0.24 5.89
CA SER A 290 -10.50 -0.95 6.93
C SER A 290 -8.99 -0.95 6.63
N ASN A 291 -8.60 -1.14 5.37
CA ASN A 291 -7.20 -1.03 4.95
C ASN A 291 -6.62 0.38 5.18
N ALA A 292 -7.39 1.42 4.88
CA ALA A 292 -6.96 2.81 5.10
C ALA A 292 -6.85 3.13 6.60
N ALA A 293 -7.82 2.67 7.40
CA ALA A 293 -7.79 2.82 8.86
C ALA A 293 -6.57 2.10 9.46
N GLY A 294 -6.27 0.87 9.04
CA GLY A 294 -5.09 0.13 9.48
C GLY A 294 -3.79 0.85 9.16
N ARG A 295 -3.69 1.42 7.97
CA ARG A 295 -2.53 2.21 7.57
C ARG A 295 -2.36 3.49 8.39
N LEU A 296 -3.46 4.18 8.71
CA LEU A 296 -3.45 5.35 9.58
C LEU A 296 -2.95 4.96 10.98
N VAL A 297 -3.55 3.94 11.59
CA VAL A 297 -3.14 3.42 12.91
C VAL A 297 -1.67 2.99 12.89
N GLY A 298 -1.25 2.21 11.89
CA GLY A 298 0.14 1.77 11.73
C GLY A 298 1.12 2.92 11.62
N THR A 299 0.79 3.96 10.84
CA THR A 299 1.66 5.15 10.71
C THR A 299 1.77 5.93 12.02
N LEU A 300 0.66 6.13 12.74
CA LEU A 300 0.68 6.78 14.06
C LEU A 300 1.50 5.99 15.07
N LEU A 301 1.28 4.66 15.13
CA LEU A 301 2.06 3.77 15.98
C LEU A 301 3.53 3.76 15.58
N SER A 302 3.88 3.87 14.30
CA SER A 302 5.27 3.94 13.84
C SER A 302 6.04 5.08 14.48
N GLY A 303 5.49 6.29 14.43
CA GLY A 303 6.11 7.46 15.09
C GLY A 303 6.20 7.31 16.60
N PHE A 304 5.08 6.89 17.21
CA PHE A 304 5.00 6.76 18.68
C PHE A 304 5.94 5.68 19.22
N THR A 305 5.92 4.47 18.64
CA THR A 305 6.77 3.37 19.10
C THR A 305 8.24 3.61 18.81
N TYR A 306 8.56 4.29 17.69
CA TYR A 306 9.93 4.67 17.41
C TYR A 306 10.49 5.64 18.44
N GLN A 307 9.71 6.61 18.90
CA GLN A 307 10.12 7.54 19.97
C GLN A 307 10.35 6.84 21.31
N LEU A 308 9.56 5.80 21.62
CA LEU A 308 9.66 5.09 22.91
C LEU A 308 10.75 4.02 22.94
N GLY A 309 11.03 3.34 21.84
CA GLY A 309 11.95 2.20 21.83
C GLY A 309 12.59 1.91 20.48
N GLY A 310 12.67 2.93 19.60
CA GLY A 310 13.34 2.82 18.31
C GLY A 310 12.72 1.76 17.38
N LEU A 311 13.57 1.25 16.49
CA LEU A 311 13.16 0.25 15.51
C LEU A 311 12.70 -1.07 16.16
N ALA A 312 13.33 -1.47 17.29
CA ALA A 312 12.96 -2.70 17.99
C ALA A 312 11.49 -2.69 18.41
N LEU A 313 11.02 -1.58 19.00
CA LEU A 313 9.63 -1.47 19.44
C LEU A 313 8.66 -1.36 18.24
N CYS A 314 9.06 -0.71 17.14
CA CYS A 314 8.26 -0.72 15.91
C CYS A 314 8.04 -2.15 15.39
N LEU A 315 9.10 -2.93 15.29
CA LEU A 315 9.05 -4.33 14.81
C LEU A 315 8.27 -5.23 15.78
N GLY A 316 8.47 -5.05 17.10
CA GLY A 316 7.71 -5.76 18.13
C GLY A 316 6.22 -5.46 18.06
N THR A 317 5.85 -4.19 17.89
CA THR A 317 4.45 -3.78 17.68
C THR A 317 3.87 -4.37 16.39
N ALA A 318 4.65 -4.41 15.31
CA ALA A 318 4.22 -5.06 14.08
C ALA A 318 3.95 -6.56 14.25
N ALA A 319 4.72 -7.25 15.08
CA ALA A 319 4.51 -8.66 15.40
C ALA A 319 3.23 -8.90 16.23
N LEU A 320 2.84 -7.94 17.06
CA LEU A 320 1.63 -8.02 17.89
C LEU A 320 0.34 -7.70 17.12
N MET A 321 0.43 -6.99 16.01
CA MET A 321 -0.69 -6.66 15.15
C MET A 321 -1.02 -7.76 14.15
#